data_656ab0aac813ce06ce6929ea5f0edc30
#
_entry.id   656ab0aac813ce06ce6929ea5f0edc30
#
_cell.length_a   1.000
_cell.length_b   1.000
_cell.length_c   1.000
_cell.angle_alpha   90.00
_cell.angle_beta   90.00
_cell.angle_gamma   90.00
#
_symmetry.space_group_name_H-M   'P 1'
#
loop_
_entity.id
_entity.type
_entity.pdbx_description
1 polymer ?
#
loop_
_entity_poly.entity_id
_entity_poly.type
_entity_poly.pdbx_seq_one_letter_code
_entity_poly.pdbx_strand_id
1 'polypeptide(L)'
;MIALIQRVAHARVDVDQRCTGAIERGVLALIGVQPGDGEPQRRRMLELLLGYRIFEDEGGRMNRSLSDIQGGLLLVPQFTLAADTRSGLRPSFSTAAPPTLGREQFNLLLQEAKTRRSTVESGEFGAHMRVALLNDGPVTFWLQS
;
A
#
# COMPACT_ATOMS: atom_id res chain seq x y z
N MET A 1 5.47 1.62 -10.39
CA MET A 1 5.22 1.39 -8.94
C MET A 1 4.16 0.31 -8.80
N ILE A 2 4.30 -0.56 -7.81
CA ILE A 2 3.41 -1.69 -7.59
C ILE A 2 2.73 -1.52 -6.23
N ALA A 3 1.45 -1.87 -6.13
CA ALA A 3 0.76 -2.00 -4.86
C ALA A 3 -0.06 -3.31 -4.81
N LEU A 4 0.09 -4.07 -3.72
CA LEU A 4 -0.89 -5.08 -3.36
C LEU A 4 -1.81 -4.45 -2.32
N ILE A 5 -3.08 -4.27 -2.68
CA ILE A 5 -4.08 -3.67 -1.80
C ILE A 5 -5.05 -4.70 -1.26
N GLN A 6 -5.44 -4.50 -0.01
CA GLN A 6 -6.45 -5.33 0.67
C GLN A 6 -7.47 -4.44 1.37
N ARG A 7 -8.75 -4.72 1.13
CA ARG A 7 -9.83 -4.14 1.91
C ARG A 7 -9.79 -4.76 3.32
N VAL A 8 -9.75 -3.91 4.34
CA VAL A 8 -9.59 -4.38 5.72
C VAL A 8 -10.69 -3.84 6.63
N ALA A 9 -11.10 -4.65 7.62
CA ALA A 9 -11.89 -4.18 8.75
C ALA A 9 -11.01 -3.39 9.73
N HIS A 10 -9.76 -3.82 9.90
CA HIS A 10 -8.70 -3.10 10.61
C HIS A 10 -7.34 -3.64 10.15
N ALA A 11 -6.29 -2.83 10.30
CA ALA A 11 -4.91 -3.25 10.09
C ALA A 11 -3.95 -2.47 10.99
N ARG A 12 -2.80 -3.11 11.30
CA ARG A 12 -1.80 -2.56 12.20
C ARG A 12 -0.40 -2.99 11.80
N VAL A 13 0.56 -2.09 11.98
CA VAL A 13 2.00 -2.38 11.83
C VAL A 13 2.70 -2.13 13.16
N ASP A 14 3.48 -3.11 13.60
CA ASP A 14 4.35 -3.01 14.77
C ASP A 14 5.82 -3.20 14.37
N VAL A 15 6.70 -2.37 14.94
CA VAL A 15 8.16 -2.45 14.87
C VAL A 15 8.70 -2.43 16.29
N ASP A 16 9.49 -3.42 16.69
CA ASP A 16 10.09 -3.52 18.03
C ASP A 16 9.07 -3.29 19.16
N GLN A 17 7.91 -3.92 19.07
CA GLN A 17 6.78 -3.82 20.02
C GLN A 17 6.10 -2.44 20.05
N ARG A 18 6.48 -1.50 19.19
CA ARG A 18 5.87 -0.19 19.02
C ARG A 18 4.95 -0.18 17.82
N CYS A 19 3.70 0.28 17.99
CA CYS A 19 2.81 0.52 16.85
C CYS A 19 3.32 1.73 16.05
N THR A 20 3.58 1.52 14.76
CA THR A 20 3.98 2.58 13.83
C THR A 20 2.80 3.17 13.07
N GLY A 21 1.74 2.38 12.88
CA GLY A 21 0.52 2.81 12.22
C GLY A 21 -0.59 1.80 12.41
N ALA A 22 -1.81 2.29 12.55
CA ALA A 22 -3.01 1.46 12.64
C ALA A 22 -4.21 2.19 12.02
N ILE A 23 -5.07 1.43 11.36
CA ILE A 23 -6.31 1.92 10.79
C ILE A 23 -7.47 0.97 11.15
N GLU A 24 -8.66 1.53 11.24
CA GLU A 24 -9.91 0.79 11.20
C GLU A 24 -10.28 0.48 9.73
N ARG A 25 -11.57 0.37 9.42
CA ARG A 25 -12.07 0.07 8.07
C ARG A 25 -11.38 0.93 7.01
N GLY A 26 -10.77 0.25 6.02
CA GLY A 26 -10.05 0.96 4.98
C GLY A 26 -9.27 0.05 4.05
N VAL A 27 -8.10 0.54 3.61
CA VAL A 27 -7.18 -0.15 2.71
C VAL A 27 -5.80 -0.28 3.35
N LEU A 28 -5.30 -1.50 3.44
CA LEU A 28 -3.88 -1.78 3.59
C LEU A 28 -3.27 -1.86 2.19
N ALA A 29 -2.18 -1.11 1.95
CA ALA A 29 -1.44 -1.13 0.69
C ALA A 29 0.04 -1.46 0.93
N LEU A 30 0.49 -2.62 0.46
CA LEU A 30 1.89 -2.99 0.37
C LEU A 30 2.48 -2.34 -0.89
N ILE A 31 3.51 -1.50 -0.75
CA ILE A 31 4.06 -0.67 -1.85
C ILE A 31 5.45 -1.14 -2.24
N GLY A 32 5.61 -1.54 -3.50
CA GLY A 32 6.89 -1.86 -4.15
C GLY A 32 7.29 -0.76 -5.14
N VAL A 33 8.49 -0.22 -4.98
CA VAL A 33 9.06 0.76 -5.90
C VAL A 33 9.96 0.05 -6.89
N GLN A 34 9.83 0.40 -8.18
CA GLN A 34 10.61 -0.14 -9.28
C GLN A 34 11.63 0.90 -9.80
N PRO A 35 12.70 0.48 -10.48
CA PRO A 35 13.59 1.39 -11.19
C PRO A 35 12.79 2.25 -12.18
N GLY A 36 13.04 3.56 -12.19
CA GLY A 36 12.34 4.50 -13.08
C GLY A 36 11.02 5.04 -12.51
N ASP A 37 10.55 4.57 -11.36
CA ASP A 37 9.41 5.20 -10.70
C ASP A 37 9.75 6.61 -10.24
N GLY A 38 8.85 7.55 -10.56
CA GLY A 38 8.97 8.96 -10.24
C GLY A 38 7.60 9.57 -9.93
N GLU A 39 7.50 10.88 -10.10
CA GLU A 39 6.28 11.64 -9.82
C GLU A 39 5.06 11.12 -10.60
N PRO A 40 5.13 10.81 -11.92
CA PRO A 40 3.96 10.31 -12.65
C PRO A 40 3.41 9.01 -12.07
N GLN A 41 4.30 8.05 -11.72
CA GLN A 41 3.92 6.77 -11.13
C GLN A 41 3.34 6.94 -9.74
N ARG A 42 3.91 7.84 -8.90
CA ARG A 42 3.37 8.16 -7.58
C ARG A 42 1.97 8.76 -7.66
N ARG A 43 1.77 9.77 -8.53
CA ARG A 43 0.45 10.41 -8.72
C ARG A 43 -0.59 9.39 -9.15
N ARG A 44 -0.24 8.55 -10.15
CA ARG A 44 -1.15 7.52 -10.62
C ARG A 44 -1.45 6.49 -9.54
N MET A 45 -0.44 6.04 -8.80
CA MET A 45 -0.65 5.11 -7.68
C MET A 45 -1.57 5.71 -6.62
N LEU A 46 -1.37 6.96 -6.25
CA LEU A 46 -2.23 7.62 -5.25
C LEU A 46 -3.69 7.75 -5.75
N GLU A 47 -3.91 8.06 -7.02
CA GLU A 47 -5.25 8.05 -7.62
C GLU A 47 -5.90 6.65 -7.52
N LEU A 48 -5.14 5.60 -7.84
CA LEU A 48 -5.62 4.22 -7.72
C LEU A 48 -5.95 3.87 -6.27
N LEU A 49 -5.06 4.15 -5.31
CA LEU A 49 -5.27 3.85 -3.89
C LEU A 49 -6.53 4.53 -3.32
N LEU A 50 -6.78 5.77 -3.72
CA LEU A 50 -7.92 6.56 -3.21
C LEU A 50 -9.22 6.30 -3.96
N GLY A 51 -9.13 5.99 -5.27
CA GLY A 51 -10.27 5.94 -6.17
C GLY A 51 -10.72 4.52 -6.57
N TYR A 52 -9.94 3.46 -6.24
CA TYR A 52 -10.32 2.10 -6.64
C TYR A 52 -11.57 1.65 -5.89
N ARG A 53 -12.58 1.18 -6.65
CA ARG A 53 -13.91 0.89 -6.11
C ARG A 53 -13.99 -0.55 -5.59
N ILE A 54 -13.63 -0.73 -4.33
CA ILE A 54 -13.60 -2.04 -3.65
C ILE A 54 -14.50 -2.12 -2.41
N PHE A 55 -15.26 -1.07 -2.15
CA PHE A 55 -16.25 -1.06 -1.07
C PHE A 55 -17.66 -1.11 -1.61
N GLU A 56 -18.55 -1.79 -0.90
CA GLU A 56 -19.92 -1.99 -1.32
C GLU A 56 -20.74 -0.71 -1.21
N ASP A 57 -21.61 -0.52 -2.19
CA ASP A 57 -22.71 0.43 -2.15
C ASP A 57 -23.93 -0.17 -1.43
N GLU A 58 -25.04 0.56 -1.38
CA GLU A 58 -26.30 0.13 -0.76
C GLU A 58 -26.91 -1.12 -1.45
N GLY A 59 -26.52 -1.39 -2.68
CA GLY A 59 -26.93 -2.57 -3.45
C GLY A 59 -26.00 -3.76 -3.34
N GLY A 60 -24.95 -3.69 -2.49
CA GLY A 60 -23.95 -4.75 -2.30
C GLY A 60 -22.95 -4.89 -3.45
N ARG A 61 -22.82 -3.87 -4.31
CA ARG A 61 -21.85 -3.86 -5.42
C ARG A 61 -20.62 -3.07 -5.04
N MET A 62 -19.44 -3.52 -5.46
CA MET A 62 -18.17 -2.80 -5.26
C MET A 62 -18.11 -1.54 -6.15
N ASN A 63 -18.80 -0.48 -5.75
CA ASN A 63 -18.93 0.78 -6.46
C ASN A 63 -18.34 1.98 -5.71
N ARG A 64 -17.98 1.82 -4.44
CA ARG A 64 -17.45 2.89 -3.60
C ARG A 64 -15.94 2.75 -3.42
N SER A 65 -15.26 3.87 -3.50
CA SER A 65 -13.81 3.99 -3.27
C SER A 65 -13.48 4.22 -1.78
N LEU A 66 -12.18 4.20 -1.47
CA LEU A 66 -11.69 4.62 -0.15
C LEU A 66 -12.10 6.07 0.17
N SER A 67 -12.06 6.94 -0.85
CA SER A 67 -12.49 8.34 -0.69
C SER A 67 -13.98 8.46 -0.36
N ASP A 68 -14.83 7.67 -1.00
CA ASP A 68 -16.28 7.71 -0.79
C ASP A 68 -16.68 7.26 0.62
N ILE A 69 -15.97 6.27 1.19
CA ILE A 69 -16.27 5.77 2.54
C ILE A 69 -15.51 6.52 3.64
N GLN A 70 -14.60 7.44 3.26
CA GLN A 70 -13.70 8.13 4.18
C GLN A 70 -12.89 7.18 5.08
N GLY A 71 -12.54 5.99 4.56
CA GLY A 71 -11.79 4.97 5.27
C GLY A 71 -10.32 5.32 5.49
N GLY A 72 -9.64 4.55 6.34
CA GLY A 72 -8.20 4.70 6.59
C GLY A 72 -7.34 4.11 5.47
N LEU A 73 -6.16 4.69 5.25
CA LEU A 73 -5.12 4.18 4.36
C LEU A 73 -3.87 3.84 5.16
N LEU A 74 -3.45 2.57 5.14
CA LEU A 74 -2.20 2.13 5.76
C LEU A 74 -1.20 1.75 4.66
N LEU A 75 -0.15 2.56 4.48
CA LEU A 75 0.91 2.33 3.52
C LEU A 75 2.06 1.56 4.16
N VAL A 76 2.43 0.43 3.59
CA VAL A 76 3.53 -0.40 4.09
C VAL A 76 4.57 -0.60 2.98
N PRO A 77 5.84 -0.18 3.19
CA PRO A 77 6.88 -0.40 2.20
C PRO A 77 7.18 -1.89 2.07
N GLN A 78 7.13 -2.41 0.84
CA GLN A 78 7.26 -3.83 0.53
C GLN A 78 8.06 -4.00 -0.78
N PHE A 79 9.38 -3.85 -0.74
CA PHE A 79 10.24 -3.95 -1.92
C PHE A 79 10.20 -5.32 -2.57
N THR A 80 9.91 -6.38 -1.81
CA THR A 80 9.83 -7.75 -2.34
C THR A 80 8.72 -7.96 -3.36
N LEU A 81 7.71 -7.08 -3.44
CA LEU A 81 6.73 -7.10 -4.53
C LEU A 81 7.37 -6.87 -5.90
N ALA A 82 8.48 -6.14 -5.96
CA ALA A 82 9.21 -5.88 -7.18
C ALA A 82 10.25 -6.96 -7.51
N ALA A 83 10.30 -8.08 -6.76
CA ALA A 83 11.23 -9.17 -7.04
C ALA A 83 10.87 -9.91 -8.31
N ASP A 84 11.89 -10.38 -9.04
CA ASP A 84 11.74 -11.34 -10.12
C ASP A 84 11.66 -12.77 -9.54
N THR A 85 10.51 -13.40 -9.72
CA THR A 85 10.20 -14.75 -9.23
C THR A 85 10.01 -15.77 -10.36
N ARG A 86 10.36 -15.41 -11.61
CA ARG A 86 10.07 -16.24 -12.80
C ARG A 86 10.97 -17.46 -12.93
N SER A 87 12.12 -17.49 -12.27
CA SER A 87 13.06 -18.61 -12.36
C SER A 87 13.62 -18.99 -11.01
N GLY A 88 13.78 -20.32 -10.79
CA GLY A 88 14.35 -20.89 -9.59
C GLY A 88 13.47 -20.76 -8.35
N LEU A 89 14.05 -21.04 -7.17
CA LEU A 89 13.37 -20.98 -5.87
C LEU A 89 13.87 -19.83 -4.98
N ARG A 90 14.74 -18.99 -5.51
CA ARG A 90 15.31 -17.84 -4.81
C ARG A 90 14.90 -16.55 -5.53
N PRO A 91 14.23 -15.60 -4.84
CA PRO A 91 13.83 -14.36 -5.48
C PRO A 91 15.06 -13.53 -5.89
N SER A 92 14.97 -12.88 -7.05
CA SER A 92 15.95 -11.87 -7.48
C SER A 92 15.38 -10.47 -7.23
N PHE A 93 16.18 -9.57 -6.68
CA PHE A 93 15.78 -8.18 -6.43
C PHE A 93 16.33 -7.21 -7.48
N SER A 94 16.83 -7.72 -8.62
CA SER A 94 17.35 -6.89 -9.73
C SER A 94 16.29 -5.96 -10.35
N THR A 95 15.03 -6.30 -10.19
CA THR A 95 13.86 -5.55 -10.67
C THR A 95 13.26 -4.59 -9.63
N ALA A 96 13.80 -4.59 -8.41
CA ALA A 96 13.42 -3.64 -7.37
C ALA A 96 14.27 -2.36 -7.45
N ALA A 97 13.72 -1.22 -7.05
CA ALA A 97 14.48 0.02 -6.94
C ALA A 97 15.60 -0.10 -5.89
N PRO A 98 16.75 0.59 -6.10
CA PRO A 98 17.74 0.72 -5.04
C PRO A 98 17.11 1.27 -3.75
N PRO A 99 17.59 0.84 -2.56
CA PRO A 99 16.97 1.22 -1.29
C PRO A 99 16.79 2.72 -1.08
N THR A 100 17.73 3.53 -1.56
CA THR A 100 17.66 5.00 -1.47
C THR A 100 16.47 5.55 -2.26
N LEU A 101 16.32 5.14 -3.53
CA LEU A 101 15.20 5.53 -4.37
C LEU A 101 13.87 5.00 -3.81
N GLY A 102 13.87 3.74 -3.37
CA GLY A 102 12.68 3.11 -2.77
C GLY A 102 12.17 3.91 -1.56
N ARG A 103 13.07 4.29 -0.65
CA ARG A 103 12.76 5.11 0.53
C ARG A 103 12.22 6.49 0.13
N GLU A 104 12.90 7.16 -0.79
CA GLU A 104 12.51 8.49 -1.26
C GLU A 104 11.09 8.48 -1.87
N GLN A 105 10.85 7.59 -2.83
CA GLN A 105 9.56 7.51 -3.52
C GLN A 105 8.43 7.10 -2.59
N PHE A 106 8.68 6.18 -1.65
CA PHE A 106 7.70 5.81 -0.62
C PHE A 106 7.35 6.99 0.30
N ASN A 107 8.37 7.73 0.78
CA ASN A 107 8.14 8.88 1.66
C ASN A 107 7.37 10.00 0.95
N LEU A 108 7.66 10.26 -0.32
CA LEU A 108 6.93 11.23 -1.13
C LEU A 108 5.46 10.79 -1.34
N LEU A 109 5.21 9.50 -1.64
CA LEU A 109 3.85 8.96 -1.74
C LEU A 109 3.08 9.14 -0.43
N LEU A 110 3.72 8.85 0.71
CA LEU A 110 3.12 9.01 2.04
C LEU A 110 2.77 10.48 2.32
N GLN A 111 3.68 11.41 2.02
CA GLN A 111 3.45 12.84 2.18
C GLN A 111 2.27 13.31 1.32
N GLU A 112 2.26 12.95 0.03
CA GLU A 112 1.17 13.29 -0.90
C GLU A 112 -0.17 12.69 -0.45
N ALA A 113 -0.18 11.47 0.09
CA ALA A 113 -1.39 10.86 0.64
C ALA A 113 -1.92 11.66 1.85
N LYS A 114 -1.04 12.05 2.77
CA LYS A 114 -1.39 12.84 3.96
C LYS A 114 -1.94 14.23 3.64
N THR A 115 -1.53 14.84 2.51
CA THR A 115 -2.13 16.12 2.09
C THR A 115 -3.56 15.98 1.57
N ARG A 116 -3.93 14.78 1.10
CA ARG A 116 -5.26 14.53 0.54
C ARG A 116 -6.23 13.90 1.52
N ARG A 117 -5.72 13.33 2.62
CA ARG A 117 -6.53 12.60 3.61
C ARG A 117 -5.97 12.74 5.02
N SER A 118 -6.86 12.83 5.99
CA SER A 118 -6.51 12.92 7.41
C SER A 118 -6.13 11.56 8.03
N THR A 119 -6.70 10.45 7.53
CA THR A 119 -6.49 9.12 8.08
C THR A 119 -5.53 8.33 7.18
N VAL A 120 -4.24 8.71 7.21
CA VAL A 120 -3.16 8.00 6.53
C VAL A 120 -2.09 7.63 7.54
N GLU A 121 -1.86 6.34 7.67
CA GLU A 121 -0.86 5.74 8.54
C GLU A 121 0.18 4.98 7.72
N SER A 122 1.33 4.66 8.30
CA SER A 122 2.37 3.92 7.59
C SER A 122 3.18 3.00 8.46
N GLY A 123 3.73 1.96 7.82
CA GLY A 123 4.89 1.25 8.32
C GLY A 123 6.17 2.07 8.19
N GLU A 124 7.31 1.45 8.52
CA GLU A 124 8.64 2.07 8.56
C GLU A 124 9.57 1.43 7.52
N PHE A 125 10.10 2.24 6.60
CA PHE A 125 10.95 1.75 5.52
C PHE A 125 12.26 1.14 6.04
N GLY A 126 12.49 -0.13 5.67
CA GLY A 126 13.70 -0.87 6.03
C GLY A 126 13.65 -1.54 7.42
N ALA A 127 12.58 -1.35 8.18
CA ALA A 127 12.39 -2.02 9.46
C ALA A 127 11.85 -3.46 9.28
N HIS A 128 12.07 -4.30 10.28
CA HIS A 128 11.36 -5.56 10.41
C HIS A 128 9.97 -5.28 11.01
N MET A 129 8.95 -5.44 10.19
CA MET A 129 7.57 -5.10 10.54
C MET A 129 6.73 -6.36 10.77
N ARG A 130 5.87 -6.31 11.77
CA ARG A 130 4.77 -7.26 11.93
C ARG A 130 3.50 -6.56 11.46
N VAL A 131 2.90 -7.10 10.40
CA VAL A 131 1.69 -6.53 9.79
C VAL A 131 0.52 -7.44 10.12
N ALA A 132 -0.39 -6.96 10.94
CA ALA A 132 -1.64 -7.63 11.29
C ALA A 132 -2.80 -6.97 10.56
N LEU A 133 -3.70 -7.78 10.01
CA LEU A 133 -4.87 -7.27 9.31
C LEU A 133 -6.03 -8.28 9.36
N LEU A 134 -7.25 -7.78 9.24
CA LEU A 134 -8.43 -8.58 8.93
C LEU A 134 -8.90 -8.21 7.53
N ASN A 135 -8.57 -9.05 6.53
CA ASN A 135 -9.03 -8.88 5.17
C ASN A 135 -10.54 -9.15 5.10
N ASP A 136 -11.28 -8.10 4.76
CA ASP A 136 -12.73 -8.13 4.70
C ASP A 136 -13.19 -8.51 3.28
N GLY A 137 -13.65 -9.79 3.17
CA GLY A 137 -14.14 -10.25 1.88
C GLY A 137 -13.87 -11.73 1.55
N PRO A 138 -12.66 -12.23 1.29
CA PRO A 138 -11.40 -11.51 1.07
C PRO A 138 -11.44 -10.66 -0.21
N VAL A 139 -10.86 -9.46 -0.14
CA VAL A 139 -10.72 -8.55 -1.28
C VAL A 139 -9.29 -8.07 -1.38
N THR A 140 -8.60 -8.49 -2.43
CA THR A 140 -7.17 -8.24 -2.65
C THR A 140 -6.92 -8.00 -4.13
N PHE A 141 -6.23 -6.91 -4.47
CA PHE A 141 -5.89 -6.56 -5.84
C PHE A 141 -4.42 -6.20 -5.98
N TRP A 142 -3.87 -6.53 -7.14
CA TRP A 142 -2.58 -6.06 -7.61
C TRP A 142 -2.79 -4.84 -8.50
N LEU A 143 -2.18 -3.71 -8.15
CA LEU A 143 -2.21 -2.47 -8.92
C LEU A 143 -0.81 -2.14 -9.42
N GLN A 144 -0.74 -1.53 -10.60
CA GLN A 144 0.50 -1.02 -11.18
C GLN A 144 0.25 0.34 -11.83
N SER A 145 1.17 1.26 -11.60
CA SER A 145 1.16 2.59 -12.21
C SER A 145 2.33 2.77 -13.18
#